data_9b6ca5f374b04f27ea147fe124b0c8a0
#
_entry.id   9b6ca5f374b04f27ea147fe124b0c8a0
#
_cell.length_a   1.000
_cell.length_b   1.000
_cell.length_c   1.000
_cell.angle_alpha   90.00
_cell.angle_beta   90.00
_cell.angle_gamma   90.00
#
_symmetry.space_group_name_H-M   'P 1'
#
loop_
_entity.id
_entity.type
_entity.pdbx_description
1 polymer ?
#
loop_
_entity_poly.entity_id
_entity_poly.type
_entity_poly.pdbx_seq_one_letter_code
_entity_poly.pdbx_strand_id
1 'polypeptide(L)'
;MRKLALDDDILLNIEKPARYIGHEVNSVMKDKNAVDIRFAMCFPEVYEVGMSHLGIQILYDMFNRREDTWCERVYSPWIDLDKIMREKHIPLFTLESQDPVKEFDFLGITLQFEMCYTNVLQVLDLSGIPLHSADRTLEDPFVIGGGPCVYNPEPLAEFFDMFYIGEGEVVYDELLEAYKKWKRAGKSRKEFLEMAAEIEGIYVPSFYDVTYKEDGTIESFLPNNPHAKEKIKRVVAADMSQTTYPLKPVVPFIKVTQDRAVLEIQRGCIRGCRFCQAGMVYRPTRPRDINMLKETARAMLKNTGHEEITLSSLSSSDYNELEEIVTFLIDEFHTQGVNISLPSLRIDAFSLDVMSKVQDVRKSSLTFAPEAGTQRMRNVINKGLTEDDILNGAGQAFEGGWTKVKLYFMLGLPTETQEDMEGIAVLADKVARRYYEIPKDQRNGKCQITASSSFFVPKPFSPLQWATMLPMEEYIRRAGIVQEAFRNQLNHKSLRYNWHTAEVTVLEGVFARGDRKVGKVLEEAYHLGCIYDAWDEYFDYDKWLQAFENTGVDMDFYNLRKRELDEIFPWDFINCGVTKSFLIREWKNAMEGNVTPNCRAKCSGCGAASYGGGVCFEGKN
;
A
#
# COMPACT_ATOMS: atom_id res chain seq x y z
N MET A 1 -3.25 25.64 30.09
CA MET A 1 -3.68 24.30 29.71
C MET A 1 -4.06 24.36 28.24
N ARG A 2 -3.59 23.45 27.40
CA ARG A 2 -3.98 23.39 25.98
C ARG A 2 -5.48 23.08 25.91
N LYS A 3 -6.23 23.80 25.06
CA LYS A 3 -7.62 23.47 24.79
C LYS A 3 -7.65 22.32 23.78
N LEU A 4 -8.27 21.19 24.14
CA LEU A 4 -8.56 20.11 23.21
C LEU A 4 -9.83 20.44 22.41
N ALA A 5 -9.94 19.89 21.21
CA ALA A 5 -11.15 20.00 20.39
C ALA A 5 -12.34 19.27 21.02
N LEU A 6 -12.05 18.16 21.72
CA LEU A 6 -13.03 17.36 22.45
C LEU A 6 -12.99 17.71 23.94
N ASP A 7 -14.15 17.88 24.57
CA ASP A 7 -14.29 18.04 26.01
C ASP A 7 -14.15 16.70 26.77
N ASP A 8 -13.98 16.78 28.08
CA ASP A 8 -13.78 15.60 28.93
C ASP A 8 -14.98 14.63 28.88
N ASP A 9 -16.21 15.16 28.73
CA ASP A 9 -17.41 14.33 28.65
C ASP A 9 -17.40 13.45 27.41
N ILE A 10 -16.88 13.95 26.28
CA ILE A 10 -16.72 13.16 25.07
C ILE A 10 -15.58 12.15 25.24
N LEU A 11 -14.41 12.62 25.69
CA LEU A 11 -13.22 11.79 25.84
C LEU A 11 -13.43 10.60 26.79
N LEU A 12 -14.24 10.76 27.83
CA LEU A 12 -14.56 9.68 28.77
C LEU A 12 -15.56 8.65 28.24
N ASN A 13 -16.27 8.96 27.15
CA ASN A 13 -17.34 8.13 26.60
C ASN A 13 -17.03 7.52 25.22
N ILE A 14 -15.82 7.71 24.70
CA ILE A 14 -15.38 7.14 23.42
C ILE A 14 -14.29 6.07 23.64
N GLU A 15 -14.17 5.19 22.66
CA GLU A 15 -13.12 4.17 22.63
C GLU A 15 -11.76 4.80 22.38
N LYS A 16 -10.78 4.48 23.22
CA LYS A 16 -9.38 4.91 23.08
C LYS A 16 -9.21 6.43 22.84
N PRO A 17 -9.58 7.28 23.79
CA PRO A 17 -9.50 8.75 23.63
C PRO A 17 -8.09 9.26 23.27
N ALA A 18 -7.05 8.47 23.57
CA ALA A 18 -5.67 8.79 23.19
C ALA A 18 -5.43 8.86 21.66
N ARG A 19 -6.35 8.36 20.84
CA ARG A 19 -6.33 8.56 19.37
C ARG A 19 -6.44 10.03 18.96
N TYR A 20 -7.03 10.88 19.83
CA TYR A 20 -7.52 12.22 19.47
C TYR A 20 -6.88 13.36 20.26
N ILE A 21 -6.03 13.06 21.23
CA ILE A 21 -5.45 14.10 22.11
C ILE A 21 -4.16 14.71 21.57
N GLY A 22 -3.41 14.02 20.70
CA GLY A 22 -2.14 14.50 20.14
C GLY A 22 -1.05 14.80 21.19
N HIS A 23 -0.02 15.55 20.80
CA HIS A 23 1.13 15.89 21.66
C HIS A 23 1.97 14.69 22.09
N GLU A 24 2.02 13.69 21.28
CA GLU A 24 2.86 12.53 21.49
C GLU A 24 4.35 12.94 21.46
N VAL A 25 5.20 12.09 22.04
CA VAL A 25 6.65 12.29 22.04
C VAL A 25 7.14 12.45 20.58
N ASN A 26 7.98 13.44 20.35
CA ASN A 26 8.50 13.84 19.04
C ASN A 26 7.49 14.48 18.08
N SER A 27 6.23 14.72 18.47
CA SER A 27 5.34 15.53 17.64
C SER A 27 5.86 16.98 17.53
N VAL A 28 5.74 17.56 16.32
CA VAL A 28 6.29 18.88 16.03
C VAL A 28 5.24 19.95 16.25
N MET A 29 5.53 20.87 17.18
CA MET A 29 4.66 22.00 17.50
C MET A 29 5.27 23.29 16.97
N LYS A 30 4.50 24.05 16.18
CA LYS A 30 4.87 25.37 15.67
C LYS A 30 3.80 26.41 16.02
N ASP A 31 4.12 27.68 15.88
CA ASP A 31 3.14 28.76 15.93
C ASP A 31 2.49 28.91 14.55
N LYS A 32 1.18 28.73 14.47
CA LYS A 32 0.42 28.86 13.22
C LYS A 32 0.54 30.23 12.57
N ASN A 33 0.88 31.26 13.34
CA ASN A 33 1.07 32.64 12.83
C ASN A 33 2.49 32.88 12.32
N ALA A 34 3.43 31.95 12.58
CA ALA A 34 4.83 32.05 12.17
C ALA A 34 5.14 31.24 10.90
N VAL A 35 4.16 30.52 10.35
CA VAL A 35 4.32 29.71 9.13
C VAL A 35 3.48 30.28 7.99
N ASP A 36 3.97 30.12 6.75
CA ASP A 36 3.25 30.54 5.54
C ASP A 36 2.20 29.50 5.12
N ILE A 37 2.46 28.21 5.44
CA ILE A 37 1.67 27.07 4.97
C ILE A 37 1.34 26.13 6.14
N ARG A 38 0.07 25.77 6.24
CA ARG A 38 -0.44 24.71 7.11
C ARG A 38 -0.87 23.50 6.26
N PHE A 39 -0.29 22.35 6.52
CA PHE A 39 -0.55 21.13 5.77
C PHE A 39 -1.16 20.07 6.69
N ALA A 40 -2.41 19.69 6.48
CA ALA A 40 -3.04 18.56 7.16
C ALA A 40 -2.71 17.25 6.41
N MET A 41 -1.92 16.37 7.02
CA MET A 41 -1.55 15.07 6.45
C MET A 41 -2.50 14.00 6.97
N CYS A 42 -3.34 13.49 6.10
CA CYS A 42 -4.38 12.52 6.42
C CYS A 42 -4.02 11.10 5.99
N PHE A 43 -4.20 10.16 6.92
CA PHE A 43 -4.36 8.76 6.61
C PHE A 43 -5.85 8.40 6.83
N PRO A 44 -6.62 8.00 5.79
CA PRO A 44 -8.07 7.81 5.88
C PRO A 44 -8.42 6.46 6.53
N GLU A 45 -7.91 6.23 7.73
CA GLU A 45 -8.09 5.05 8.57
C GLU A 45 -7.88 5.45 10.04
N VAL A 46 -8.14 4.52 10.96
CA VAL A 46 -7.93 4.79 12.39
C VAL A 46 -6.48 5.10 12.73
N TYR A 47 -6.29 5.83 13.82
CA TYR A 47 -4.99 6.25 14.34
C TYR A 47 -3.95 5.11 14.40
N GLU A 48 -4.31 3.92 14.88
CA GLU A 48 -3.36 2.80 15.04
C GLU A 48 -2.82 2.28 13.73
N VAL A 49 -3.60 2.35 12.65
CA VAL A 49 -3.15 1.98 11.30
C VAL A 49 -2.31 3.09 10.70
N GLY A 50 -2.79 4.33 10.77
CA GLY A 50 -2.10 5.49 10.19
C GLY A 50 -0.76 5.79 10.86
N MET A 51 -0.68 5.72 12.19
CA MET A 51 0.58 5.91 12.93
C MET A 51 1.64 4.86 12.61
N SER A 52 1.23 3.69 12.15
CA SER A 52 2.12 2.61 11.75
C SER A 52 2.72 2.80 10.35
N HIS A 53 2.26 3.80 9.59
CA HIS A 53 2.60 3.95 8.18
C HIS A 53 3.85 4.81 7.97
N LEU A 54 4.94 4.19 7.48
CA LEU A 54 6.24 4.85 7.27
C LEU A 54 6.15 6.08 6.33
N GLY A 55 5.35 6.01 5.25
CA GLY A 55 5.22 7.11 4.29
C GLY A 55 4.71 8.40 4.94
N ILE A 56 3.75 8.30 5.86
CA ILE A 56 3.28 9.46 6.64
C ILE A 56 4.40 10.01 7.53
N GLN A 57 5.15 9.14 8.19
CA GLN A 57 6.26 9.57 9.06
C GLN A 57 7.35 10.31 8.27
N ILE A 58 7.67 9.83 7.06
CA ILE A 58 8.64 10.48 6.16
C ILE A 58 8.13 11.87 5.74
N LEU A 59 6.89 11.96 5.25
CA LEU A 59 6.32 13.24 4.78
C LEU A 59 6.13 14.23 5.93
N TYR A 60 5.64 13.77 7.08
CA TYR A 60 5.51 14.59 8.28
C TYR A 60 6.85 15.20 8.72
N ASP A 61 7.91 14.40 8.77
CA ASP A 61 9.27 14.85 9.09
C ASP A 61 9.78 15.84 8.04
N MET A 62 9.61 15.52 6.74
CA MET A 62 10.05 16.35 5.62
C MET A 62 9.42 17.74 5.65
N PHE A 63 8.09 17.81 5.75
CA PHE A 63 7.39 19.09 5.80
C PHE A 63 7.76 19.90 7.03
N ASN A 64 7.92 19.24 8.18
CA ASN A 64 8.22 19.93 9.43
C ASN A 64 9.68 20.39 9.57
N ARG A 65 10.61 19.91 8.71
CA ARG A 65 11.97 20.48 8.59
C ARG A 65 11.97 21.88 7.97
N ARG A 66 10.94 22.22 7.19
CA ARG A 66 10.79 23.57 6.64
C ARG A 66 10.36 24.54 7.75
N GLU A 67 10.95 25.73 7.79
CA GLU A 67 10.59 26.77 8.76
C GLU A 67 9.23 27.40 8.43
N ASP A 68 8.90 27.50 7.14
CA ASP A 68 7.72 28.16 6.60
C ASP A 68 6.46 27.26 6.52
N THR A 69 6.57 25.99 6.90
CA THR A 69 5.50 25.00 6.78
C THR A 69 5.28 24.26 8.09
N TRP A 70 4.03 24.09 8.50
CA TRP A 70 3.65 23.22 9.60
C TRP A 70 2.76 22.10 9.11
N CYS A 71 3.25 20.87 9.20
CA CYS A 71 2.49 19.67 8.88
C CYS A 71 1.92 19.06 10.16
N GLU A 72 0.63 18.82 10.15
CA GLU A 72 -0.15 18.26 11.26
C GLU A 72 -0.86 16.98 10.80
N ARG A 73 -1.02 16.00 11.71
CA ARG A 73 -1.62 14.70 11.39
C ARG A 73 -3.12 14.71 11.63
N VAL A 74 -3.85 13.99 10.76
CA VAL A 74 -5.28 13.74 10.91
C VAL A 74 -5.60 12.30 10.49
N TYR A 75 -6.54 11.67 11.18
CA TYR A 75 -7.00 10.31 10.92
C TYR A 75 -8.52 10.27 10.86
N SER A 76 -9.09 9.27 10.19
CA SER A 76 -10.53 9.03 10.26
C SER A 76 -10.95 8.73 11.70
N PRO A 77 -11.96 9.42 12.24
CA PRO A 77 -12.47 9.13 13.57
C PRO A 77 -13.22 7.81 13.57
N TRP A 78 -13.06 7.04 14.66
CA TRP A 78 -13.79 5.78 14.81
C TRP A 78 -15.30 6.02 14.89
N ILE A 79 -16.08 4.98 14.68
CA ILE A 79 -17.55 5.02 14.54
C ILE A 79 -18.25 5.76 15.69
N ASP A 80 -17.79 5.56 16.92
CA ASP A 80 -18.38 6.20 18.11
C ASP A 80 -18.16 7.72 18.12
N LEU A 81 -16.93 8.15 17.78
CA LEU A 81 -16.63 9.59 17.68
C LEU A 81 -17.26 10.20 16.43
N ASP A 82 -17.28 9.52 15.28
CA ASP A 82 -17.97 9.99 14.07
C ASP A 82 -19.43 10.37 14.38
N LYS A 83 -20.16 9.49 15.07
CA LYS A 83 -21.53 9.73 15.47
C LYS A 83 -21.66 10.98 16.35
N ILE A 84 -20.81 11.11 17.37
CA ILE A 84 -20.83 12.27 18.29
C ILE A 84 -20.48 13.56 17.54
N MET A 85 -19.49 13.52 16.63
CA MET A 85 -19.11 14.70 15.84
C MET A 85 -20.27 15.19 14.99
N ARG A 86 -21.03 14.28 14.35
CA ARG A 86 -22.22 14.63 13.57
C ARG A 86 -23.33 15.20 14.44
N GLU A 87 -23.64 14.55 15.56
CA GLU A 87 -24.70 15.00 16.50
C GLU A 87 -24.40 16.36 17.13
N LYS A 88 -23.13 16.62 17.45
CA LYS A 88 -22.70 17.86 18.13
C LYS A 88 -22.12 18.92 17.18
N HIS A 89 -22.08 18.66 15.87
CA HIS A 89 -21.49 19.54 14.85
C HIS A 89 -20.03 19.91 15.15
N ILE A 90 -19.23 18.94 15.61
CA ILE A 90 -17.80 19.12 15.86
C ILE A 90 -17.06 18.82 14.53
N PRO A 91 -16.31 19.76 13.96
CA PRO A 91 -15.56 19.51 12.73
C PRO A 91 -14.36 18.60 13.01
N LEU A 92 -13.92 17.85 11.99
CA LEU A 92 -12.69 17.07 12.06
C LEU A 92 -11.49 18.00 12.26
N PHE A 93 -10.57 17.61 13.12
CA PHE A 93 -9.44 18.41 13.58
C PHE A 93 -8.13 17.63 13.50
N THR A 94 -7.01 18.36 13.46
CA THR A 94 -5.65 17.78 13.49
C THR A 94 -5.19 17.49 14.91
N LEU A 95 -4.19 16.62 15.05
CA LEU A 95 -3.70 16.20 16.37
C LEU A 95 -2.79 17.24 17.05
N GLU A 96 -2.01 17.99 16.30
CA GLU A 96 -1.03 18.92 16.85
C GLU A 96 -1.69 20.18 17.41
N SER A 97 -2.37 20.97 16.58
CA SER A 97 -3.03 22.20 17.00
C SER A 97 -4.41 21.99 17.60
N GLN A 98 -5.10 20.92 17.21
CA GLN A 98 -6.53 20.69 17.45
C GLN A 98 -7.44 21.68 16.70
N ASP A 99 -6.91 22.33 15.68
CA ASP A 99 -7.69 23.21 14.80
C ASP A 99 -8.46 22.38 13.76
N PRO A 100 -9.63 22.89 13.29
CA PRO A 100 -10.40 22.26 12.22
C PRO A 100 -9.58 22.09 10.93
N VAL A 101 -9.69 20.93 10.27
CA VAL A 101 -8.98 20.64 9.01
C VAL A 101 -9.30 21.67 7.92
N LYS A 102 -10.50 22.22 7.90
CA LYS A 102 -10.93 23.25 6.95
C LYS A 102 -10.07 24.54 7.01
N GLU A 103 -9.42 24.83 8.13
CA GLU A 103 -8.57 26.03 8.31
C GLU A 103 -7.17 25.90 7.68
N PHE A 104 -6.86 24.75 7.07
CA PHE A 104 -5.54 24.48 6.49
C PHE A 104 -5.45 24.91 5.03
N ASP A 105 -4.23 25.12 4.55
CA ASP A 105 -3.97 25.45 3.14
C ASP A 105 -4.06 24.19 2.26
N PHE A 106 -3.63 23.04 2.79
CA PHE A 106 -3.68 21.74 2.11
C PHE A 106 -4.26 20.66 3.02
N LEU A 107 -5.03 19.75 2.42
CA LEU A 107 -5.36 18.44 2.96
C LEU A 107 -4.75 17.37 2.07
N GLY A 108 -3.65 16.78 2.50
CA GLY A 108 -3.01 15.67 1.79
C GLY A 108 -3.52 14.33 2.30
N ILE A 109 -4.09 13.51 1.43
CA ILE A 109 -4.66 12.20 1.78
C ILE A 109 -3.83 11.09 1.13
N THR A 110 -3.32 10.16 1.94
CA THR A 110 -2.60 9.00 1.41
C THR A 110 -3.54 7.85 1.13
N LEU A 111 -3.56 7.40 -0.13
CA LEU A 111 -4.45 6.36 -0.64
C LEU A 111 -3.69 5.03 -0.73
N GLN A 112 -3.82 4.19 0.30
CA GLN A 112 -3.03 2.97 0.42
C GLN A 112 -3.79 1.71 0.01
N PHE A 113 -5.12 1.71 0.12
CA PHE A 113 -5.98 0.59 -0.18
C PHE A 113 -7.35 1.09 -0.64
N GLU A 114 -7.91 0.48 -1.66
CA GLU A 114 -9.15 0.93 -2.31
C GLU A 114 -10.38 0.87 -1.38
N MET A 115 -10.40 -0.07 -0.42
CA MET A 115 -11.51 -0.20 0.53
C MET A 115 -11.56 0.92 1.59
N CYS A 116 -10.62 1.87 1.54
CA CYS A 116 -10.65 3.09 2.37
C CYS A 116 -11.25 4.31 1.65
N TYR A 117 -11.81 4.15 0.44
CA TYR A 117 -12.30 5.29 -0.35
C TYR A 117 -13.51 5.98 0.28
N THR A 118 -14.40 5.25 0.94
CA THR A 118 -15.52 5.84 1.71
C THR A 118 -15.03 6.63 2.92
N ASN A 119 -13.91 6.21 3.55
CA ASN A 119 -13.29 6.98 4.63
C ASN A 119 -12.71 8.32 4.13
N VAL A 120 -12.31 8.42 2.86
CA VAL A 120 -11.93 9.71 2.26
C VAL A 120 -13.11 10.67 2.26
N LEU A 121 -14.31 10.18 1.86
CA LEU A 121 -15.53 10.98 1.88
C LEU A 121 -15.92 11.37 3.32
N GLN A 122 -15.77 10.45 4.29
CA GLN A 122 -15.96 10.74 5.72
C GLN A 122 -15.05 11.89 6.18
N VAL A 123 -13.78 11.87 5.82
CA VAL A 123 -12.81 12.92 6.18
C VAL A 123 -13.23 14.27 5.61
N LEU A 124 -13.61 14.33 4.34
CA LEU A 124 -14.08 15.57 3.69
C LEU A 124 -15.35 16.11 4.36
N ASP A 125 -16.35 15.26 4.54
CA ASP A 125 -17.64 15.61 5.10
C ASP A 125 -17.54 16.11 6.55
N LEU A 126 -16.86 15.37 7.42
CA LEU A 126 -16.63 15.77 8.81
C LEU A 126 -15.75 17.03 8.94
N SER A 127 -14.89 17.29 7.96
CA SER A 127 -14.13 18.55 7.90
C SER A 127 -14.97 19.75 7.44
N GLY A 128 -16.18 19.53 6.95
CA GLY A 128 -17.00 20.57 6.32
C GLY A 128 -16.41 21.09 5.01
N ILE A 129 -15.65 20.23 4.30
CA ILE A 129 -15.08 20.49 2.97
C ILE A 129 -16.03 19.88 1.95
N PRO A 130 -16.46 20.62 0.91
CA PRO A 130 -17.31 20.05 -0.14
C PRO A 130 -16.71 18.78 -0.74
N LEU A 131 -17.52 17.72 -0.89
CA LEU A 131 -17.06 16.44 -1.44
C LEU A 131 -16.48 16.66 -2.85
N HIS A 132 -17.25 17.31 -3.73
CA HIS A 132 -16.79 17.59 -5.09
C HIS A 132 -15.81 18.78 -5.12
N SER A 133 -14.69 18.58 -5.81
CA SER A 133 -13.67 19.63 -5.99
C SER A 133 -14.20 20.87 -6.71
N ALA A 134 -15.21 20.69 -7.57
CA ALA A 134 -15.86 21.76 -8.32
C ALA A 134 -16.63 22.76 -7.42
N ASP A 135 -17.07 22.34 -6.25
CA ASP A 135 -17.86 23.15 -5.31
C ASP A 135 -16.96 23.92 -4.30
N ARG A 136 -15.64 23.67 -4.33
CA ARG A 136 -14.69 24.30 -3.39
C ARG A 136 -14.33 25.71 -3.79
N THR A 137 -14.18 26.55 -2.77
CA THR A 137 -13.84 27.97 -2.87
C THR A 137 -12.41 28.25 -2.36
N LEU A 138 -12.03 29.52 -2.28
CA LEU A 138 -10.77 29.95 -1.67
C LEU A 138 -10.72 29.73 -0.15
N GLU A 139 -11.86 29.48 0.49
CA GLU A 139 -11.95 29.21 1.92
C GLU A 139 -11.70 27.73 2.26
N ASP A 140 -11.65 26.87 1.24
CA ASP A 140 -11.43 25.45 1.40
C ASP A 140 -9.97 25.09 1.09
N PRO A 141 -9.37 24.12 1.79
CA PRO A 141 -8.02 23.65 1.48
C PRO A 141 -7.94 23.05 0.08
N PHE A 142 -6.74 22.99 -0.50
CA PHE A 142 -6.50 22.15 -1.65
C PHE A 142 -6.36 20.70 -1.21
N VAL A 143 -7.20 19.83 -1.78
CA VAL A 143 -7.18 18.38 -1.47
C VAL A 143 -6.28 17.67 -2.47
N ILE A 144 -5.19 17.08 -1.97
CA ILE A 144 -4.20 16.36 -2.77
C ILE A 144 -4.12 14.89 -2.36
N GLY A 145 -4.22 13.99 -3.34
CA GLY A 145 -4.08 12.55 -3.16
C GLY A 145 -2.67 12.06 -3.48
N GLY A 146 -2.18 11.09 -2.70
CA GLY A 146 -0.91 10.40 -2.95
C GLY A 146 -0.97 8.93 -2.54
N GLY A 147 0.09 8.16 -2.75
CA GLY A 147 0.15 6.74 -2.37
C GLY A 147 -0.04 5.76 -3.54
N PRO A 148 -0.10 4.44 -3.29
CA PRO A 148 -0.15 3.45 -4.35
C PRO A 148 -1.46 3.44 -5.17
N CYS A 149 -2.60 3.83 -4.60
CA CYS A 149 -3.86 3.83 -5.34
C CYS A 149 -3.95 4.96 -6.37
N VAL A 150 -3.08 5.99 -6.30
CA VAL A 150 -3.07 7.07 -7.32
C VAL A 150 -2.55 6.62 -8.70
N TYR A 151 -2.11 5.37 -8.83
CA TYR A 151 -1.85 4.78 -10.14
C TYR A 151 -3.14 4.42 -10.92
N ASN A 152 -4.30 4.53 -10.29
CA ASN A 152 -5.59 4.71 -10.92
C ASN A 152 -6.44 5.66 -10.07
N PRO A 153 -6.31 6.99 -10.23
CA PRO A 153 -7.01 7.97 -9.40
C PRO A 153 -8.46 8.21 -9.86
N GLU A 154 -8.86 7.66 -11.01
CA GLU A 154 -10.10 8.02 -11.68
C GLU A 154 -11.38 7.75 -10.87
N PRO A 155 -11.49 6.69 -10.04
CA PRO A 155 -12.65 6.53 -9.15
C PRO A 155 -12.83 7.66 -8.14
N LEU A 156 -11.77 8.40 -7.83
CA LEU A 156 -11.77 9.52 -6.88
C LEU A 156 -11.59 10.89 -7.56
N ALA A 157 -11.59 10.95 -8.90
CA ALA A 157 -11.25 12.15 -9.66
C ALA A 157 -12.10 13.38 -9.31
N GLU A 158 -13.38 13.21 -8.99
CA GLU A 158 -14.29 14.31 -8.66
C GLU A 158 -14.09 14.86 -7.25
N PHE A 159 -13.49 14.06 -6.35
CA PHE A 159 -13.32 14.41 -4.92
C PHE A 159 -11.98 15.09 -4.61
N PHE A 160 -11.03 15.09 -5.53
CA PHE A 160 -9.70 15.68 -5.34
C PHE A 160 -9.45 16.85 -6.27
N ASP A 161 -8.74 17.86 -5.77
CA ASP A 161 -8.26 18.97 -6.59
C ASP A 161 -7.09 18.51 -7.47
N MET A 162 -6.22 17.67 -6.92
CA MET A 162 -5.05 17.12 -7.62
C MET A 162 -4.57 15.82 -7.00
N PHE A 163 -3.81 15.05 -7.79
CA PHE A 163 -3.07 13.89 -7.32
C PHE A 163 -1.57 14.08 -7.61
N TYR A 164 -0.76 13.60 -6.70
CA TYR A 164 0.68 13.51 -6.88
C TYR A 164 1.09 12.06 -7.17
N ILE A 165 1.69 11.84 -8.34
CA ILE A 165 2.11 10.52 -8.82
C ILE A 165 3.63 10.42 -8.75
N GLY A 166 4.12 9.79 -7.69
CA GLY A 166 5.55 9.66 -7.46
C GLY A 166 5.94 9.53 -6.00
N GLU A 167 7.21 9.78 -5.75
CA GLU A 167 7.80 9.74 -4.41
C GLU A 167 7.76 11.14 -3.81
N GLY A 168 7.05 11.30 -2.69
CA GLY A 168 6.71 12.59 -2.11
C GLY A 168 7.91 13.45 -1.74
N GLU A 169 9.06 12.85 -1.49
CA GLU A 169 10.28 13.56 -1.09
C GLU A 169 10.89 14.44 -2.18
N VAL A 170 10.38 14.38 -3.42
CA VAL A 170 11.04 15.04 -4.56
C VAL A 170 10.38 16.36 -4.97
N VAL A 171 9.05 16.45 -4.96
CA VAL A 171 8.31 17.53 -5.68
C VAL A 171 7.61 18.50 -4.75
N TYR A 172 7.35 18.12 -3.49
CA TYR A 172 6.57 18.98 -2.62
C TYR A 172 7.18 20.37 -2.38
N ASP A 173 8.50 20.50 -2.38
CA ASP A 173 9.13 21.83 -2.25
C ASP A 173 8.71 22.77 -3.39
N GLU A 174 8.68 22.27 -4.65
CA GLU A 174 8.23 23.04 -5.80
C GLU A 174 6.75 23.44 -5.69
N LEU A 175 5.90 22.51 -5.27
CA LEU A 175 4.47 22.76 -5.07
C LEU A 175 4.21 23.83 -3.99
N LEU A 176 4.91 23.74 -2.85
CA LEU A 176 4.77 24.69 -1.75
C LEU A 176 5.29 26.09 -2.14
N GLU A 177 6.38 26.16 -2.90
CA GLU A 177 6.86 27.45 -3.43
C GLU A 177 5.90 28.05 -4.46
N ALA A 178 5.30 27.24 -5.33
CA ALA A 178 4.25 27.69 -6.25
C ALA A 178 3.03 28.22 -5.47
N TYR A 179 2.62 27.53 -4.41
CA TYR A 179 1.52 27.95 -3.54
C TYR A 179 1.79 29.32 -2.89
N LYS A 180 2.96 29.53 -2.32
CA LYS A 180 3.31 30.84 -1.70
C LYS A 180 3.29 31.97 -2.73
N LYS A 181 3.78 31.74 -3.95
CA LYS A 181 3.73 32.73 -5.04
C LYS A 181 2.29 33.07 -5.41
N TRP A 182 1.45 32.04 -5.56
CA TRP A 182 0.04 32.19 -5.86
C TRP A 182 -0.70 32.96 -4.76
N LYS A 183 -0.53 32.59 -3.49
CA LYS A 183 -1.18 33.20 -2.32
C LYS A 183 -0.84 34.70 -2.23
N ARG A 184 0.44 35.06 -2.42
CA ARG A 184 0.89 36.47 -2.44
C ARG A 184 0.31 37.26 -3.62
N ALA A 185 0.06 36.62 -4.74
CA ALA A 185 -0.51 37.27 -5.92
C ALA A 185 -2.03 37.45 -5.85
N GLY A 186 -2.71 36.86 -4.88
CA GLY A 186 -4.17 36.97 -4.68
C GLY A 186 -4.99 36.41 -5.85
N LYS A 187 -4.51 35.33 -6.46
CA LYS A 187 -5.11 34.72 -7.65
C LYS A 187 -6.23 33.76 -7.31
N SER A 188 -7.01 33.36 -8.32
CA SER A 188 -8.10 32.38 -8.19
C SER A 188 -7.59 30.96 -7.90
N ARG A 189 -8.45 30.10 -7.35
CA ARG A 189 -8.16 28.67 -7.12
C ARG A 189 -7.73 27.96 -8.42
N LYS A 190 -8.42 28.25 -9.53
CA LYS A 190 -8.07 27.70 -10.85
C LYS A 190 -6.63 28.04 -11.28
N GLU A 191 -6.20 29.30 -11.07
CA GLU A 191 -4.83 29.71 -11.44
C GLU A 191 -3.76 28.98 -10.61
N PHE A 192 -4.05 28.60 -9.36
CA PHE A 192 -3.14 27.72 -8.61
C PHE A 192 -3.08 26.32 -9.22
N LEU A 193 -4.24 25.74 -9.56
CA LEU A 193 -4.29 24.41 -10.21
C LEU A 193 -3.56 24.40 -11.54
N GLU A 194 -3.63 25.49 -12.31
CA GLU A 194 -2.85 25.66 -13.55
C GLU A 194 -1.34 25.67 -13.28
N MET A 195 -0.88 26.39 -12.26
CA MET A 195 0.53 26.36 -11.84
C MET A 195 0.95 24.97 -11.35
N ALA A 196 0.10 24.29 -10.60
CA ALA A 196 0.37 22.94 -10.08
C ALA A 196 0.44 21.90 -11.21
N ALA A 197 -0.41 22.00 -12.23
CA ALA A 197 -0.44 21.08 -13.38
C ALA A 197 0.86 21.12 -14.21
N GLU A 198 1.62 22.22 -14.17
CA GLU A 198 2.93 22.32 -14.83
C GLU A 198 4.02 21.54 -14.09
N ILE A 199 3.84 21.25 -12.80
CA ILE A 199 4.79 20.50 -11.97
C ILE A 199 4.78 19.02 -12.38
N GLU A 200 5.95 18.38 -12.43
CA GLU A 200 6.03 16.97 -12.83
C GLU A 200 5.37 16.07 -11.77
N GLY A 201 4.58 15.10 -12.22
CA GLY A 201 3.86 14.17 -11.34
C GLY A 201 2.52 14.69 -10.81
N ILE A 202 2.16 15.95 -11.00
CA ILE A 202 0.86 16.48 -10.61
C ILE A 202 -0.18 16.20 -11.71
N TYR A 203 -1.28 15.59 -11.31
CA TYR A 203 -2.47 15.36 -12.11
C TYR A 203 -3.64 16.14 -11.51
N VAL A 204 -4.25 17.04 -12.30
CA VAL A 204 -5.44 17.83 -11.94
C VAL A 204 -6.64 17.28 -12.71
N PRO A 205 -7.53 16.46 -12.11
CA PRO A 205 -8.58 15.74 -12.84
C PRO A 205 -9.54 16.62 -13.63
N SER A 206 -9.85 17.81 -13.13
CA SER A 206 -10.75 18.78 -13.80
C SER A 206 -10.19 19.34 -15.12
N PHE A 207 -8.90 19.12 -15.39
CA PHE A 207 -8.25 19.57 -16.62
C PHE A 207 -8.21 18.49 -17.73
N TYR A 208 -9.02 17.44 -17.60
CA TYR A 208 -9.10 16.35 -18.56
C TYR A 208 -10.54 15.96 -18.87
N ASP A 209 -10.85 15.83 -20.15
CA ASP A 209 -12.10 15.29 -20.63
C ASP A 209 -11.94 13.80 -20.95
N VAL A 210 -12.90 13.02 -20.48
CA VAL A 210 -12.97 11.58 -20.75
C VAL A 210 -14.24 11.30 -21.53
N THR A 211 -14.11 10.75 -22.73
CA THR A 211 -15.25 10.32 -23.57
C THR A 211 -15.33 8.80 -23.61
N TYR A 212 -16.53 8.30 -23.83
CA TYR A 212 -16.83 6.87 -23.80
C TYR A 212 -17.50 6.43 -25.10
N LYS A 213 -17.16 5.21 -25.53
CA LYS A 213 -17.84 4.51 -26.62
C LYS A 213 -19.21 3.99 -26.18
N GLU A 214 -20.03 3.54 -27.13
CA GLU A 214 -21.34 2.93 -26.84
C GLU A 214 -21.25 1.70 -25.92
N ASP A 215 -20.14 0.95 -25.97
CA ASP A 215 -19.90 -0.22 -25.13
C ASP A 215 -19.42 0.15 -23.72
N GLY A 216 -19.29 1.43 -23.40
CA GLY A 216 -18.86 1.95 -22.10
C GLY A 216 -17.34 2.03 -21.91
N THR A 217 -16.53 1.55 -22.86
CA THR A 217 -15.06 1.69 -22.82
C THR A 217 -14.63 3.14 -23.11
N ILE A 218 -13.45 3.53 -22.65
CA ILE A 218 -12.93 4.88 -22.90
C ILE A 218 -12.61 5.03 -24.38
N GLU A 219 -13.15 6.08 -25.01
CA GLU A 219 -12.84 6.48 -26.37
C GLU A 219 -11.65 7.41 -26.42
N SER A 220 -11.64 8.43 -25.53
CA SER A 220 -10.52 9.35 -25.41
C SER A 220 -10.34 9.83 -23.96
N PHE A 221 -9.10 10.17 -23.62
CA PHE A 221 -8.70 10.79 -22.37
C PHE A 221 -7.73 11.92 -22.70
N LEU A 222 -8.21 13.15 -22.75
CA LEU A 222 -7.45 14.28 -23.31
C LEU A 222 -7.47 15.49 -22.38
N PRO A 223 -6.35 16.26 -22.30
CA PRO A 223 -6.35 17.52 -21.58
C PRO A 223 -7.28 18.54 -22.22
N ASN A 224 -8.04 19.27 -21.40
CA ASN A 224 -8.89 20.38 -21.79
C ASN A 224 -8.32 21.75 -21.36
N ASN A 225 -7.14 21.77 -20.75
CA ASN A 225 -6.45 22.96 -20.26
C ASN A 225 -5.03 22.99 -20.83
N PRO A 226 -4.51 24.14 -21.33
CA PRO A 226 -3.18 24.24 -21.93
C PRO A 226 -2.03 23.96 -20.97
N HIS A 227 -2.25 24.03 -19.64
CA HIS A 227 -1.26 23.72 -18.61
C HIS A 227 -1.22 22.21 -18.25
N ALA A 228 -2.22 21.44 -18.69
CA ALA A 228 -2.27 20.00 -18.45
C ALA A 228 -1.44 19.22 -19.47
N LYS A 229 -0.75 18.17 -19.01
CA LYS A 229 0.12 17.33 -19.85
C LYS A 229 -0.65 16.13 -20.38
N GLU A 230 -0.42 15.69 -21.62
CA GLU A 230 -1.04 14.46 -22.14
C GLU A 230 -0.66 13.21 -21.34
N LYS A 231 0.54 13.18 -20.77
CA LYS A 231 1.04 12.09 -19.94
C LYS A 231 1.64 12.66 -18.66
N ILE A 232 1.16 12.16 -17.54
CA ILE A 232 1.73 12.45 -16.22
C ILE A 232 2.87 11.48 -15.95
N LYS A 233 4.08 11.98 -15.90
CA LYS A 233 5.26 11.16 -15.60
C LYS A 233 5.42 11.03 -14.10
N ARG A 234 5.54 9.78 -13.62
CA ARG A 234 5.84 9.50 -12.22
C ARG A 234 7.20 10.10 -11.82
N VAL A 235 7.25 10.72 -10.67
CA VAL A 235 8.50 11.27 -10.11
C VAL A 235 9.19 10.25 -9.20
N VAL A 236 10.50 10.15 -9.33
CA VAL A 236 11.32 9.15 -8.63
C VAL A 236 12.59 9.80 -8.08
N ALA A 237 12.91 9.53 -6.82
CA ALA A 237 14.22 9.81 -6.26
C ALA A 237 15.24 8.79 -6.82
N ALA A 238 16.06 9.21 -7.76
CA ALA A 238 17.05 8.32 -8.40
C ALA A 238 18.13 7.87 -7.41
N ASP A 239 18.51 8.74 -6.50
CA ASP A 239 19.48 8.51 -5.43
C ASP A 239 18.78 8.59 -4.07
N MET A 240 18.71 7.45 -3.38
CA MET A 240 18.07 7.34 -2.07
C MET A 240 18.85 8.03 -0.94
N SER A 241 20.14 8.35 -1.15
CA SER A 241 20.94 9.09 -0.17
C SER A 241 20.51 10.55 -0.03
N GLN A 242 19.82 11.09 -1.04
CA GLN A 242 19.33 12.47 -1.06
C GLN A 242 17.89 12.61 -0.52
N THR A 243 17.25 11.50 -0.16
CA THR A 243 15.93 11.54 0.43
C THR A 243 15.98 11.71 1.94
N THR A 244 15.03 12.45 2.49
CA THR A 244 14.89 12.61 3.93
C THR A 244 14.43 11.30 4.57
N TYR A 245 14.79 11.11 5.85
CA TYR A 245 14.29 10.00 6.65
C TYR A 245 14.04 10.46 8.10
N PRO A 246 12.96 10.02 8.76
CA PRO A 246 12.62 10.47 10.11
C PRO A 246 13.60 9.86 11.13
N LEU A 247 14.44 10.70 11.73
CA LEU A 247 15.35 10.31 12.81
C LEU A 247 14.70 10.37 14.20
N LYS A 248 13.56 11.07 14.29
CA LYS A 248 12.74 11.24 15.49
C LYS A 248 11.27 10.99 15.17
N PRO A 249 10.89 9.79 14.75
CA PRO A 249 9.48 9.50 14.47
C PRO A 249 8.62 9.72 15.71
N VAL A 250 7.38 10.12 15.50
CA VAL A 250 6.41 10.34 16.58
C VAL A 250 6.13 9.02 17.29
N VAL A 251 6.18 9.03 18.63
CA VAL A 251 5.94 7.85 19.46
C VAL A 251 4.51 7.88 19.97
N PRO A 252 3.66 6.91 19.60
CA PRO A 252 2.26 6.89 20.02
C PRO A 252 2.09 6.64 21.52
N PHE A 253 1.03 7.20 22.12
CA PHE A 253 0.68 6.94 23.53
C PHE A 253 -0.03 5.60 23.75
N ILE A 254 -0.56 5.00 22.71
CA ILE A 254 -1.22 3.70 22.73
C ILE A 254 -0.54 2.74 21.78
N LYS A 255 -0.71 1.45 22.02
CA LYS A 255 -0.19 0.42 21.12
C LYS A 255 -0.83 0.56 19.73
N VAL A 256 0.00 0.67 18.72
CA VAL A 256 -0.39 0.75 17.31
C VAL A 256 -0.17 -0.59 16.60
N THR A 257 -0.64 -0.70 15.34
CA THR A 257 -0.57 -1.95 14.57
C THR A 257 0.88 -2.43 14.38
N GLN A 258 1.80 -1.48 14.15
CA GLN A 258 3.24 -1.74 14.04
C GLN A 258 4.00 -0.80 14.96
N ASP A 259 4.09 -1.17 16.25
CA ASP A 259 4.76 -0.40 17.30
C ASP A 259 6.25 -0.72 17.33
N ARG A 260 6.99 -0.14 16.37
CA ARG A 260 8.41 -0.43 16.14
C ARG A 260 9.09 0.63 15.27
N ALA A 261 10.42 0.71 15.35
CA ALA A 261 11.20 1.47 14.40
C ALA A 261 11.22 0.77 13.03
N VAL A 262 10.94 1.48 11.95
CA VAL A 262 10.97 0.94 10.59
C VAL A 262 12.16 1.52 9.84
N LEU A 263 13.02 0.67 9.32
CA LEU A 263 14.20 1.04 8.54
C LEU A 263 14.02 0.58 7.09
N GLU A 264 13.73 1.50 6.17
CA GLU A 264 13.61 1.21 4.75
C GLU A 264 15.01 0.99 4.15
N ILE A 265 15.35 -0.27 3.82
CA ILE A 265 16.67 -0.64 3.32
C ILE A 265 16.81 -0.46 1.80
N GLN A 266 15.71 -0.61 1.08
CA GLN A 266 15.64 -0.36 -0.37
C GLN A 266 14.22 -0.08 -0.82
N ARG A 267 14.08 0.63 -1.93
CA ARG A 267 12.80 0.91 -2.60
C ARG A 267 12.75 0.23 -3.97
N GLY A 268 11.60 -0.34 -4.34
CA GLY A 268 11.43 -1.15 -5.55
C GLY A 268 11.75 -2.62 -5.33
N CYS A 269 11.64 -3.43 -6.41
CA CYS A 269 11.88 -4.88 -6.39
C CYS A 269 12.51 -5.34 -7.71
N ILE A 270 13.54 -6.18 -7.63
CA ILE A 270 14.21 -6.75 -8.82
C ILE A 270 13.40 -7.87 -9.49
N ARG A 271 12.38 -8.39 -8.78
CA ARG A 271 11.60 -9.53 -9.25
C ARG A 271 10.57 -9.12 -10.30
N GLY A 272 10.09 -10.08 -11.05
CA GLY A 272 9.18 -9.87 -12.18
C GLY A 272 7.81 -10.52 -11.97
N CYS A 273 7.32 -10.62 -10.73
CA CYS A 273 6.01 -11.21 -10.44
C CYS A 273 4.91 -10.47 -11.21
N ARG A 274 4.17 -11.17 -12.07
CA ARG A 274 3.26 -10.58 -13.05
C ARG A 274 1.96 -10.05 -12.45
N PHE A 275 1.59 -10.51 -11.27
CA PHE A 275 0.44 -9.99 -10.53
C PHE A 275 0.75 -8.73 -9.72
N CYS A 276 2.02 -8.44 -9.46
CA CYS A 276 2.43 -7.45 -8.48
C CYS A 276 2.54 -6.05 -9.07
N GLN A 277 1.61 -5.17 -8.73
CA GLN A 277 1.64 -3.74 -9.09
C GLN A 277 2.89 -3.05 -8.51
N ALA A 278 3.15 -3.24 -7.21
CA ALA A 278 4.29 -2.62 -6.52
C ALA A 278 5.63 -3.01 -7.16
N GLY A 279 5.79 -4.26 -7.61
CA GLY A 279 6.96 -4.73 -8.33
C GLY A 279 7.17 -4.06 -9.69
N MET A 280 6.17 -3.36 -10.22
CA MET A 280 6.24 -2.61 -11.48
C MET A 280 6.34 -1.10 -11.24
N VAL A 281 5.41 -0.54 -10.46
CA VAL A 281 5.34 0.92 -10.27
C VAL A 281 6.46 1.49 -9.40
N TYR A 282 7.15 0.70 -8.59
CA TYR A 282 8.30 1.17 -7.81
C TYR A 282 9.68 0.89 -8.45
N ARG A 283 9.73 0.45 -9.71
CA ARG A 283 10.99 0.33 -10.45
C ARG A 283 11.60 1.71 -10.76
N PRO A 284 12.93 1.81 -10.83
CA PRO A 284 13.97 0.80 -10.57
C PRO A 284 14.15 0.50 -9.08
N THR A 285 14.77 -0.63 -8.75
CA THR A 285 15.17 -0.95 -7.37
C THR A 285 16.36 -0.09 -6.98
N ARG A 286 16.28 0.59 -5.84
CA ARG A 286 17.30 1.52 -5.34
C ARG A 286 17.58 1.21 -3.86
N PRO A 287 18.78 0.68 -3.54
CA PRO A 287 19.21 0.45 -2.16
C PRO A 287 19.57 1.76 -1.47
N ARG A 288 19.47 1.80 -0.15
CA ARG A 288 20.08 2.83 0.69
C ARG A 288 21.50 2.41 1.08
N ASP A 289 22.36 3.38 1.26
CA ASP A 289 23.72 3.18 1.77
C ASP A 289 23.70 2.58 3.18
N ILE A 290 24.51 1.56 3.41
CA ILE A 290 24.55 0.81 4.67
C ILE A 290 25.00 1.67 5.87
N ASN A 291 25.91 2.61 5.66
CA ASN A 291 26.38 3.48 6.74
C ASN A 291 25.27 4.46 7.16
N MET A 292 24.52 4.99 6.16
CA MET A 292 23.33 5.79 6.45
C MET A 292 22.28 4.98 7.23
N LEU A 293 22.06 3.72 6.88
CA LEU A 293 21.14 2.85 7.61
C LEU A 293 21.56 2.61 9.05
N LYS A 294 22.86 2.39 9.29
CA LYS A 294 23.42 2.22 10.64
C LYS A 294 23.20 3.47 11.51
N GLU A 295 23.51 4.66 10.97
CA GLU A 295 23.29 5.92 11.68
C GLU A 295 21.81 6.21 11.93
N THR A 296 20.96 5.93 10.93
CA THR A 296 19.51 6.07 11.07
C THR A 296 18.95 5.16 12.16
N ALA A 297 19.37 3.89 12.22
CA ALA A 297 18.95 2.95 13.25
C ALA A 297 19.31 3.44 14.65
N ARG A 298 20.57 3.90 14.84
CA ARG A 298 21.02 4.50 16.12
C ARG A 298 20.16 5.68 16.53
N ALA A 299 19.92 6.60 15.60
CA ALA A 299 19.16 7.81 15.88
C ALA A 299 17.70 7.49 16.22
N MET A 300 17.04 6.63 15.44
CA MET A 300 15.65 6.26 15.67
C MET A 300 15.46 5.57 17.03
N LEU A 301 16.22 4.53 17.32
CA LEU A 301 16.11 3.79 18.58
C LEU A 301 16.40 4.68 19.79
N LYS A 302 17.42 5.54 19.71
CA LYS A 302 17.74 6.51 20.76
C LYS A 302 16.60 7.51 21.02
N ASN A 303 15.94 7.97 19.96
CA ASN A 303 14.90 9.03 20.04
C ASN A 303 13.50 8.49 20.34
N THR A 304 13.26 7.19 20.21
CA THR A 304 11.93 6.58 20.40
C THR A 304 11.85 5.61 21.55
N GLY A 305 12.95 4.90 21.86
CA GLY A 305 12.94 3.83 22.84
C GLY A 305 12.20 2.57 22.39
N HIS A 306 11.95 2.39 21.07
CA HIS A 306 11.33 1.17 20.57
C HIS A 306 12.16 -0.08 20.88
N GLU A 307 11.48 -1.16 21.26
CA GLU A 307 12.07 -2.47 21.55
C GLU A 307 12.12 -3.39 20.32
N GLU A 308 11.70 -2.91 19.16
CA GLU A 308 11.75 -3.64 17.88
C GLU A 308 12.18 -2.71 16.75
N ILE A 309 13.02 -3.23 15.84
CA ILE A 309 13.36 -2.59 14.57
C ILE A 309 13.05 -3.52 13.41
N THR A 310 12.41 -3.00 12.39
CA THR A 310 12.02 -3.74 11.18
C THR A 310 12.80 -3.24 9.98
N LEU A 311 13.42 -4.18 9.22
CA LEU A 311 14.02 -3.88 7.91
C LEU A 311 12.94 -3.96 6.83
N SER A 312 12.53 -2.82 6.31
CA SER A 312 11.42 -2.72 5.35
C SER A 312 11.89 -2.63 3.91
N SER A 313 11.32 -3.47 3.04
CA SER A 313 11.41 -3.39 1.58
C SER A 313 10.36 -4.28 0.93
N LEU A 314 10.22 -4.23 -0.40
CA LEU A 314 9.40 -5.18 -1.16
C LEU A 314 10.04 -6.58 -1.26
N SER A 315 11.35 -6.71 -1.02
CA SER A 315 12.08 -7.98 -1.03
C SER A 315 13.40 -7.80 -0.28
N SER A 316 13.36 -7.98 1.04
CA SER A 316 14.53 -7.74 1.91
C SER A 316 15.69 -8.69 1.61
N SER A 317 15.41 -9.92 1.20
CA SER A 317 16.41 -10.90 0.79
C SER A 317 17.23 -10.50 -0.45
N ASP A 318 16.73 -9.54 -1.23
CA ASP A 318 17.43 -9.04 -2.43
C ASP A 318 18.31 -7.80 -2.16
N TYR A 319 18.42 -7.39 -0.90
CA TYR A 319 19.36 -6.36 -0.47
C TYR A 319 20.77 -6.96 -0.30
N ASN A 320 21.77 -6.44 -1.01
CA ASN A 320 23.11 -7.06 -1.08
C ASN A 320 23.82 -7.11 0.28
N GLU A 321 23.59 -6.12 1.13
CA GLU A 321 24.27 -5.95 2.42
C GLU A 321 23.37 -6.39 3.60
N LEU A 322 22.39 -7.29 3.34
CA LEU A 322 21.44 -7.72 4.37
C LEU A 322 22.12 -8.35 5.57
N GLU A 323 23.09 -9.23 5.34
CA GLU A 323 23.82 -9.91 6.42
C GLU A 323 24.61 -8.92 7.27
N GLU A 324 25.24 -7.93 6.64
CA GLU A 324 26.01 -6.91 7.34
C GLU A 324 25.14 -6.02 8.23
N ILE A 325 23.98 -5.53 7.69
CA ILE A 325 23.09 -4.69 8.49
C ILE A 325 22.44 -5.47 9.64
N VAL A 326 22.08 -6.73 9.42
CA VAL A 326 21.51 -7.60 10.47
C VAL A 326 22.56 -7.86 11.56
N THR A 327 23.79 -8.21 11.19
CA THR A 327 24.87 -8.44 12.16
C THR A 327 25.14 -7.18 12.98
N PHE A 328 25.24 -6.02 12.31
CA PHE A 328 25.40 -4.73 13.00
C PHE A 328 24.27 -4.45 14.01
N LEU A 329 23.01 -4.66 13.63
CA LEU A 329 21.87 -4.41 14.52
C LEU A 329 21.89 -5.33 15.76
N ILE A 330 22.30 -6.60 15.58
CA ILE A 330 22.42 -7.55 16.67
C ILE A 330 23.56 -7.12 17.60
N ASP A 331 24.76 -6.90 17.07
CA ASP A 331 25.93 -6.57 17.85
C ASP A 331 25.75 -5.29 18.68
N GLU A 332 25.08 -4.30 18.11
CA GLU A 332 24.91 -3.00 18.77
C GLU A 332 23.72 -2.96 19.75
N PHE A 333 22.60 -3.63 19.44
CA PHE A 333 21.34 -3.44 20.17
C PHE A 333 20.84 -4.66 20.94
N HIS A 334 21.43 -5.85 20.76
CA HIS A 334 21.00 -7.06 21.45
C HIS A 334 21.03 -6.89 23.00
N THR A 335 22.07 -6.29 23.54
CA THR A 335 22.20 -6.04 24.99
C THR A 335 21.17 -5.03 25.52
N GLN A 336 20.56 -4.26 24.64
CA GLN A 336 19.49 -3.29 24.95
C GLN A 336 18.10 -3.90 24.85
N GLY A 337 17.98 -5.20 24.49
CA GLY A 337 16.71 -5.91 24.36
C GLY A 337 15.92 -5.56 23.09
N VAL A 338 16.55 -4.98 22.07
CA VAL A 338 15.89 -4.64 20.81
C VAL A 338 15.78 -5.87 19.90
N ASN A 339 14.56 -6.18 19.48
CA ASN A 339 14.25 -7.26 18.55
C ASN A 339 14.39 -6.79 17.09
N ILE A 340 14.83 -7.69 16.21
CA ILE A 340 14.92 -7.43 14.77
C ILE A 340 13.84 -8.21 14.04
N SER A 341 13.10 -7.53 13.16
CA SER A 341 12.04 -8.12 12.33
C SER A 341 12.37 -8.01 10.85
N LEU A 342 12.20 -9.11 10.11
CA LEU A 342 12.46 -9.23 8.68
C LEU A 342 11.19 -9.71 7.94
N PRO A 343 10.22 -8.82 7.66
CA PRO A 343 8.89 -9.24 7.19
C PRO A 343 8.86 -9.75 5.75
N SER A 344 9.77 -9.32 4.89
CA SER A 344 9.74 -9.59 3.44
C SER A 344 10.84 -10.56 2.99
N LEU A 345 11.10 -11.60 3.79
CA LEU A 345 12.03 -12.65 3.42
C LEU A 345 11.41 -13.59 2.38
N ARG A 346 12.18 -13.87 1.36
CA ARG A 346 11.86 -14.93 0.39
C ARG A 346 12.40 -16.26 0.89
N ILE A 347 11.66 -17.34 0.61
CA ILE A 347 12.03 -18.69 1.06
C ILE A 347 13.30 -19.22 0.37
N ASP A 348 13.57 -18.81 -0.88
CA ASP A 348 14.76 -19.17 -1.65
C ASP A 348 16.06 -18.47 -1.17
N ALA A 349 15.93 -17.43 -0.36
CA ALA A 349 17.04 -16.71 0.23
C ALA A 349 17.03 -16.81 1.78
N PHE A 350 16.35 -17.82 2.30
CA PHE A 350 16.34 -18.11 3.73
C PHE A 350 17.72 -18.63 4.14
N SER A 351 18.39 -17.91 5.03
CA SER A 351 19.68 -18.29 5.61
C SER A 351 19.49 -18.59 7.10
N LEU A 352 19.78 -19.83 7.50
CA LEU A 352 19.79 -20.21 8.91
C LEU A 352 20.75 -19.36 9.74
N ASP A 353 21.90 -18.97 9.17
CA ASP A 353 22.88 -18.15 9.87
C ASP A 353 22.34 -16.76 10.21
N VAL A 354 21.66 -16.11 9.26
CA VAL A 354 21.01 -14.81 9.50
C VAL A 354 19.84 -14.97 10.49
N MET A 355 19.02 -16.00 10.28
CA MET A 355 17.83 -16.19 11.11
C MET A 355 18.13 -16.70 12.51
N SER A 356 19.18 -17.51 12.71
CA SER A 356 19.59 -17.96 14.04
C SER A 356 20.09 -16.78 14.89
N LYS A 357 20.78 -15.84 14.27
CA LYS A 357 21.23 -14.60 14.93
C LYS A 357 20.06 -13.72 15.37
N VAL A 358 19.02 -13.62 14.54
CA VAL A 358 17.82 -12.80 14.83
C VAL A 358 16.94 -13.40 15.95
N GLN A 359 17.09 -14.68 16.26
CA GLN A 359 16.09 -15.45 17.01
C GLN A 359 16.34 -15.73 18.48
N ASP A 360 17.40 -15.25 19.05
CA ASP A 360 17.64 -15.48 20.48
C ASP A 360 16.54 -14.91 21.40
N VAL A 361 15.60 -14.14 20.86
CA VAL A 361 14.59 -13.44 21.67
C VAL A 361 13.16 -13.98 21.54
N ARG A 362 12.65 -14.40 20.36
CA ARG A 362 11.30 -15.00 20.23
C ARG A 362 11.07 -15.73 18.91
N LYS A 363 10.78 -17.03 18.93
CA LYS A 363 10.36 -17.81 17.74
C LYS A 363 8.89 -17.54 17.40
N SER A 364 8.63 -16.62 16.47
CA SER A 364 7.33 -16.41 15.84
C SER A 364 7.09 -17.41 14.69
N SER A 365 5.87 -17.45 14.12
CA SER A 365 5.61 -18.21 12.90
C SER A 365 6.35 -17.58 11.71
N LEU A 366 6.96 -18.42 10.86
CA LEU A 366 7.51 -17.96 9.59
C LEU A 366 6.41 -17.87 8.53
N THR A 367 6.49 -16.83 7.71
CA THR A 367 5.54 -16.60 6.63
C THR A 367 6.27 -16.60 5.29
N PHE A 368 5.78 -17.41 4.36
CA PHE A 368 6.27 -17.50 3.00
C PHE A 368 5.12 -17.34 2.01
N ALA A 369 5.42 -16.84 0.83
CA ALA A 369 4.44 -16.59 -0.21
C ALA A 369 4.79 -17.35 -1.51
N PRO A 370 4.47 -18.65 -1.62
CA PRO A 370 4.58 -19.39 -2.88
C PRO A 370 3.67 -18.83 -3.97
N GLU A 371 2.54 -18.27 -3.60
CA GLU A 371 1.46 -17.67 -4.39
C GLU A 371 0.66 -18.68 -5.21
N ALA A 372 1.24 -19.82 -5.60
CA ALA A 372 0.57 -20.87 -6.35
C ALA A 372 1.04 -22.28 -5.94
N GLY A 373 0.13 -23.24 -6.01
CA GLY A 373 0.38 -24.62 -5.58
C GLY A 373 1.30 -25.41 -6.50
N THR A 374 1.25 -25.16 -7.81
CA THR A 374 2.02 -25.89 -8.81
C THR A 374 3.15 -25.08 -9.41
N GLN A 375 4.20 -25.75 -9.90
CA GLN A 375 5.30 -25.07 -10.62
C GLN A 375 4.79 -24.40 -11.89
N ARG A 376 3.83 -25.01 -12.59
CA ARG A 376 3.21 -24.42 -13.77
C ARG A 376 2.63 -23.04 -13.45
N MET A 377 1.82 -22.93 -12.40
CA MET A 377 1.23 -21.65 -12.02
C MET A 377 2.26 -20.65 -11.49
N ARG A 378 3.27 -21.10 -10.74
CA ARG A 378 4.39 -20.22 -10.35
C ARG A 378 5.13 -19.65 -11.56
N ASN A 379 5.24 -20.41 -12.66
CA ASN A 379 5.82 -19.90 -13.92
C ASN A 379 4.88 -18.90 -14.62
N VAL A 380 3.56 -19.16 -14.66
CA VAL A 380 2.54 -18.22 -15.20
C VAL A 380 2.66 -16.86 -14.53
N ILE A 381 2.71 -16.84 -13.20
CA ILE A 381 2.82 -15.59 -12.44
C ILE A 381 4.26 -15.07 -12.29
N ASN A 382 5.23 -15.76 -12.87
CA ASN A 382 6.67 -15.44 -12.80
C ASN A 382 7.17 -15.24 -11.36
N LYS A 383 6.75 -16.11 -10.43
CA LYS A 383 7.15 -16.00 -9.01
C LYS A 383 8.64 -16.28 -8.81
N GLY A 384 9.27 -17.05 -9.71
CA GLY A 384 10.69 -17.37 -9.67
C GLY A 384 11.08 -18.17 -8.43
N LEU A 385 10.20 -19.11 -8.01
CA LEU A 385 10.43 -20.09 -6.95
C LEU A 385 10.19 -21.49 -7.48
N THR A 386 11.09 -22.42 -7.18
CA THR A 386 10.89 -23.85 -7.43
C THR A 386 10.24 -24.52 -6.22
N GLU A 387 9.71 -25.74 -6.40
CA GLU A 387 9.22 -26.55 -5.30
C GLU A 387 10.36 -26.88 -4.32
N ASP A 388 11.54 -27.18 -4.86
CA ASP A 388 12.73 -27.49 -4.04
C ASP A 388 13.16 -26.30 -3.17
N ASP A 389 13.12 -25.07 -3.70
CA ASP A 389 13.39 -23.87 -2.91
C ASP A 389 12.44 -23.77 -1.70
N ILE A 390 11.15 -24.05 -1.94
CA ILE A 390 10.12 -23.99 -0.88
C ILE A 390 10.36 -25.08 0.17
N LEU A 391 10.63 -26.30 -0.26
CA LEU A 391 10.83 -27.43 0.65
C LEU A 391 12.15 -27.32 1.42
N ASN A 392 13.21 -26.84 0.78
CA ASN A 392 14.50 -26.64 1.41
C ASN A 392 14.44 -25.49 2.44
N GLY A 393 13.85 -24.34 2.09
CA GLY A 393 13.70 -23.24 3.02
C GLY A 393 12.82 -23.60 4.23
N ALA A 394 11.72 -24.33 4.02
CA ALA A 394 10.90 -24.83 5.11
C ALA A 394 11.64 -25.86 5.97
N GLY A 395 12.41 -26.76 5.35
CA GLY A 395 13.24 -27.75 6.05
C GLY A 395 14.26 -27.08 6.97
N GLN A 396 15.02 -26.13 6.45
CA GLN A 396 15.96 -25.33 7.23
C GLN A 396 15.29 -24.61 8.41
N ALA A 397 14.09 -24.04 8.18
CA ALA A 397 13.33 -23.42 9.25
C ALA A 397 13.00 -24.43 10.38
N PHE A 398 12.55 -25.64 10.03
CA PHE A 398 12.23 -26.68 11.01
C PHE A 398 13.48 -27.17 11.77
N GLU A 399 14.61 -27.35 11.07
CA GLU A 399 15.92 -27.65 11.68
C GLU A 399 16.35 -26.55 12.65
N GLY A 400 16.08 -25.28 12.33
CA GLY A 400 16.27 -24.14 13.21
C GLY A 400 15.28 -24.07 14.38
N GLY A 401 14.34 -25.04 14.49
CA GLY A 401 13.43 -25.20 15.62
C GLY A 401 12.07 -24.52 15.49
N TRP A 402 11.72 -24.02 14.30
CA TRP A 402 10.34 -23.57 14.04
C TRP A 402 9.40 -24.76 13.96
N THR A 403 8.15 -24.53 14.31
CA THR A 403 7.09 -25.55 14.24
C THR A 403 5.86 -25.05 13.48
N LYS A 404 5.81 -23.74 13.19
CA LYS A 404 4.68 -23.08 12.54
C LYS A 404 5.15 -22.35 11.30
N VAL A 405 4.53 -22.70 10.16
CA VAL A 405 4.77 -22.02 8.87
C VAL A 405 3.44 -21.55 8.31
N LYS A 406 3.38 -20.32 7.85
CA LYS A 406 2.25 -19.75 7.12
C LYS A 406 2.61 -19.59 5.65
N LEU A 407 1.74 -20.08 4.77
CA LEU A 407 1.91 -20.03 3.32
C LEU A 407 0.79 -19.20 2.71
N TYR A 408 1.15 -18.22 1.89
CA TYR A 408 0.18 -17.40 1.15
C TYR A 408 0.05 -17.88 -0.30
N PHE A 409 -1.20 -17.92 -0.77
CA PHE A 409 -1.59 -18.31 -2.12
C PHE A 409 -2.62 -17.35 -2.70
N MET A 410 -2.78 -17.39 -4.02
CA MET A 410 -3.87 -16.72 -4.75
C MET A 410 -4.73 -17.75 -5.46
N LEU A 411 -6.03 -17.47 -5.56
CA LEU A 411 -7.01 -18.22 -6.38
C LEU A 411 -7.62 -17.28 -7.42
N GLY A 412 -7.99 -17.85 -8.57
CA GLY A 412 -8.56 -17.10 -9.68
C GLY A 412 -7.51 -16.54 -10.65
N LEU A 413 -6.30 -17.04 -10.60
CA LEU A 413 -5.24 -16.65 -11.54
C LEU A 413 -5.58 -17.08 -12.98
N PRO A 414 -5.13 -16.32 -14.00
CA PRO A 414 -5.31 -16.71 -15.40
C PRO A 414 -4.75 -18.12 -15.65
N THR A 415 -5.46 -18.92 -16.44
CA THR A 415 -5.13 -20.31 -16.79
C THR A 415 -5.15 -21.33 -15.63
N GLU A 416 -5.61 -20.94 -14.44
CA GLU A 416 -5.67 -21.83 -13.27
C GLU A 416 -6.61 -23.02 -13.51
N THR A 417 -6.15 -24.23 -13.24
CA THR A 417 -6.90 -25.49 -13.37
C THR A 417 -7.21 -26.07 -11.99
N GLN A 418 -8.07 -27.10 -11.94
CA GLN A 418 -8.36 -27.82 -10.70
C GLN A 418 -7.09 -28.44 -10.09
N GLU A 419 -6.21 -28.98 -10.90
CA GLU A 419 -4.93 -29.53 -10.44
C GLU A 419 -4.05 -28.46 -9.75
N ASP A 420 -4.07 -27.22 -10.25
CA ASP A 420 -3.32 -26.12 -9.63
C ASP A 420 -3.90 -25.74 -8.25
N MET A 421 -5.23 -25.75 -8.13
CA MET A 421 -5.91 -25.49 -6.85
C MET A 421 -5.63 -26.60 -5.83
N GLU A 422 -5.78 -27.86 -6.22
CA GLU A 422 -5.47 -29.02 -5.38
C GLU A 422 -3.98 -29.06 -5.02
N GLY A 423 -3.11 -28.59 -5.91
CA GLY A 423 -1.67 -28.43 -5.71
C GLY A 423 -1.29 -27.57 -4.51
N ILE A 424 -2.15 -26.65 -4.08
CA ILE A 424 -1.96 -25.85 -2.85
C ILE A 424 -1.92 -26.78 -1.63
N ALA A 425 -2.87 -27.70 -1.53
CA ALA A 425 -2.92 -28.68 -0.43
C ALA A 425 -1.76 -29.66 -0.49
N VAL A 426 -1.40 -30.12 -1.69
CA VAL A 426 -0.27 -31.02 -1.91
C VAL A 426 1.05 -30.36 -1.48
N LEU A 427 1.28 -29.11 -1.85
CA LEU A 427 2.48 -28.37 -1.45
C LEU A 427 2.54 -28.17 0.07
N ALA A 428 1.43 -27.81 0.69
CA ALA A 428 1.34 -27.67 2.15
C ALA A 428 1.63 -29.00 2.88
N ASP A 429 1.16 -30.14 2.35
CA ASP A 429 1.45 -31.46 2.90
C ASP A 429 2.94 -31.84 2.72
N LYS A 430 3.55 -31.54 1.57
CA LYS A 430 4.99 -31.73 1.36
C LYS A 430 5.81 -30.91 2.36
N VAL A 431 5.42 -29.67 2.64
CA VAL A 431 6.06 -28.86 3.68
C VAL A 431 5.91 -29.51 5.06
N ALA A 432 4.72 -30.03 5.40
CA ALA A 432 4.52 -30.74 6.66
C ALA A 432 5.38 -32.02 6.75
N ARG A 433 5.56 -32.74 5.63
CA ARG A 433 6.45 -33.93 5.58
C ARG A 433 7.88 -33.57 5.95
N ARG A 434 8.43 -32.45 5.47
CA ARG A 434 9.78 -31.99 5.84
C ARG A 434 9.95 -31.85 7.36
N TYR A 435 8.93 -31.40 8.09
CA TYR A 435 8.96 -31.41 9.55
C TYR A 435 9.01 -32.82 10.13
N TYR A 436 8.25 -33.78 9.56
CA TYR A 436 8.19 -35.14 10.04
C TYR A 436 9.40 -36.01 9.67
N GLU A 437 10.29 -35.54 8.79
CA GLU A 437 11.59 -36.14 8.52
C GLU A 437 12.58 -35.95 9.68
N ILE A 438 12.38 -34.91 10.53
CA ILE A 438 13.16 -34.69 11.73
C ILE A 438 12.88 -35.81 12.73
N PRO A 439 13.90 -36.43 13.35
CA PRO A 439 13.71 -37.44 14.40
C PRO A 439 12.80 -36.96 15.52
N LYS A 440 11.93 -37.86 16.01
CA LYS A 440 10.86 -37.48 16.96
C LYS A 440 11.37 -36.83 18.24
N ASP A 441 12.53 -37.25 18.72
CA ASP A 441 13.24 -36.75 19.90
C ASP A 441 13.88 -35.37 19.70
N GLN A 442 14.04 -34.93 18.46
CA GLN A 442 14.59 -33.63 18.10
C GLN A 442 13.49 -32.60 17.70
N ARG A 443 12.21 -32.98 17.69
CA ARG A 443 11.12 -32.08 17.33
C ARG A 443 10.69 -31.18 18.48
N ASN A 444 10.60 -29.89 18.22
CA ASN A 444 10.26 -28.86 19.22
C ASN A 444 8.73 -28.61 19.38
N GLY A 445 7.88 -29.62 19.23
CA GLY A 445 6.45 -29.48 19.45
C GLY A 445 5.57 -29.99 18.30
N LYS A 446 4.40 -29.39 18.09
CA LYS A 446 3.45 -29.81 17.04
C LYS A 446 3.64 -28.98 15.78
N CYS A 447 3.80 -29.67 14.65
CA CYS A 447 3.78 -29.04 13.34
C CYS A 447 2.43 -28.37 13.06
N GLN A 448 2.47 -27.14 12.56
CA GLN A 448 1.29 -26.46 12.04
C GLN A 448 1.66 -25.69 10.77
N ILE A 449 1.07 -26.08 9.67
CA ILE A 449 1.15 -25.39 8.39
C ILE A 449 -0.20 -24.74 8.13
N THR A 450 -0.21 -23.40 8.02
CA THR A 450 -1.42 -22.65 7.70
C THR A 450 -1.28 -22.09 6.29
N ALA A 451 -2.12 -22.54 5.38
CA ALA A 451 -2.26 -21.93 4.06
C ALA A 451 -3.41 -20.89 4.10
N SER A 452 -3.16 -19.72 3.53
CA SER A 452 -4.16 -18.66 3.41
C SER A 452 -4.22 -18.24 1.95
N SER A 453 -5.41 -18.25 1.34
CA SER A 453 -5.62 -17.81 -0.02
C SER A 453 -6.31 -16.45 -0.05
N SER A 454 -5.80 -15.53 -0.86
CA SER A 454 -6.51 -14.34 -1.34
C SER A 454 -7.06 -14.63 -2.74
N PHE A 455 -8.09 -13.91 -3.13
CA PHE A 455 -8.59 -13.96 -4.50
C PHE A 455 -7.85 -12.94 -5.36
N PHE A 456 -7.57 -13.31 -6.60
CA PHE A 456 -6.76 -12.50 -7.50
C PHE A 456 -7.55 -11.28 -7.99
N VAL A 457 -6.94 -10.10 -7.83
CA VAL A 457 -7.41 -8.82 -8.39
C VAL A 457 -6.37 -8.32 -9.39
N PRO A 458 -6.72 -8.15 -10.67
CA PRO A 458 -5.81 -7.59 -11.67
C PRO A 458 -5.59 -6.09 -11.42
N LYS A 459 -4.44 -5.72 -10.91
CA LYS A 459 -4.12 -4.32 -10.59
C LYS A 459 -3.57 -3.55 -11.80
N PRO A 460 -3.79 -2.22 -11.89
CA PRO A 460 -3.18 -1.34 -12.87
C PRO A 460 -1.66 -1.50 -12.96
N PHE A 461 -1.10 -1.31 -14.13
CA PHE A 461 0.34 -1.44 -14.41
C PHE A 461 0.97 -2.80 -14.09
N SER A 462 0.19 -3.82 -13.73
CA SER A 462 0.71 -5.18 -13.66
C SER A 462 0.60 -5.87 -15.04
N PRO A 463 1.50 -6.82 -15.38
CA PRO A 463 1.34 -7.64 -16.59
C PRO A 463 -0.01 -8.35 -16.70
N LEU A 464 -0.65 -8.67 -15.58
CA LEU A 464 -1.97 -9.32 -15.55
C LEU A 464 -3.16 -8.34 -15.56
N GLN A 465 -2.96 -7.05 -15.81
CA GLN A 465 -4.04 -6.04 -15.83
C GLN A 465 -5.15 -6.31 -16.87
N TRP A 466 -4.88 -7.13 -17.90
CA TRP A 466 -5.88 -7.53 -18.90
C TRP A 466 -6.73 -8.73 -18.48
N ALA A 467 -6.36 -9.41 -17.39
CA ALA A 467 -7.12 -10.57 -16.90
C ALA A 467 -8.53 -10.18 -16.48
N THR A 468 -9.47 -11.08 -16.72
CA THR A 468 -10.80 -11.01 -16.10
C THR A 468 -10.71 -11.50 -14.66
N MET A 469 -11.54 -10.96 -13.78
CA MET A 469 -11.82 -11.58 -12.49
C MET A 469 -12.84 -12.72 -12.67
N LEU A 470 -13.18 -13.38 -11.57
CA LEU A 470 -14.21 -14.41 -11.56
C LEU A 470 -15.47 -13.90 -10.87
N PRO A 471 -16.66 -14.44 -11.19
CA PRO A 471 -17.85 -14.25 -10.38
C PRO A 471 -17.60 -14.69 -8.92
N MET A 472 -18.27 -14.04 -7.97
CA MET A 472 -18.10 -14.30 -6.54
C MET A 472 -18.30 -15.79 -6.18
N GLU A 473 -19.31 -16.41 -6.74
CA GLU A 473 -19.64 -17.81 -6.50
C GLU A 473 -18.52 -18.76 -6.99
N GLU A 474 -17.83 -18.37 -8.06
CA GLU A 474 -16.72 -19.16 -8.59
C GLU A 474 -15.49 -19.06 -7.69
N TYR A 475 -15.22 -17.91 -7.07
CA TYR A 475 -14.18 -17.78 -6.04
C TYR A 475 -14.46 -18.68 -4.84
N ILE A 476 -15.69 -18.67 -4.33
CA ILE A 476 -16.11 -19.51 -3.19
C ILE A 476 -16.01 -20.99 -3.57
N ARG A 477 -16.46 -21.38 -4.78
CA ARG A 477 -16.34 -22.74 -5.28
C ARG A 477 -14.89 -23.22 -5.33
N ARG A 478 -13.97 -22.38 -5.83
CA ARG A 478 -12.54 -22.70 -5.89
C ARG A 478 -11.93 -22.87 -4.50
N ALA A 479 -12.24 -21.98 -3.57
CA ALA A 479 -11.81 -22.13 -2.17
C ALA A 479 -12.33 -23.45 -1.55
N GLY A 480 -13.55 -23.88 -1.90
CA GLY A 480 -14.12 -25.16 -1.49
C GLY A 480 -13.34 -26.37 -2.02
N ILE A 481 -12.89 -26.33 -3.29
CA ILE A 481 -12.03 -27.39 -3.88
C ILE A 481 -10.72 -27.52 -3.08
N VAL A 482 -10.08 -26.38 -2.80
CA VAL A 482 -8.83 -26.39 -2.01
C VAL A 482 -9.09 -26.93 -0.61
N GLN A 483 -10.17 -26.51 0.05
CA GLN A 483 -10.53 -26.99 1.38
C GLN A 483 -10.73 -28.52 1.43
N GLU A 484 -11.38 -29.08 0.42
CA GLU A 484 -11.55 -30.53 0.29
C GLU A 484 -10.22 -31.23 0.07
N ALA A 485 -9.37 -30.68 -0.81
CA ALA A 485 -8.03 -31.22 -1.05
C ALA A 485 -7.19 -31.25 0.24
N PHE A 486 -7.31 -30.25 1.12
CA PHE A 486 -6.64 -30.25 2.43
C PHE A 486 -7.10 -31.38 3.35
N ARG A 487 -8.40 -31.70 3.34
CA ARG A 487 -8.95 -32.80 4.15
C ARG A 487 -8.42 -34.17 3.73
N ASN A 488 -8.08 -34.31 2.44
CA ASN A 488 -7.61 -35.55 1.85
C ASN A 488 -6.09 -35.77 1.96
N GLN A 489 -5.32 -34.81 2.53
CA GLN A 489 -3.88 -34.93 2.70
C GLN A 489 -3.50 -35.86 3.85
N LEU A 490 -2.33 -36.54 3.72
CA LEU A 490 -1.81 -37.46 4.74
C LEU A 490 -1.65 -36.76 6.10
N ASN A 491 -1.08 -35.55 6.10
CA ASN A 491 -0.81 -34.81 7.32
C ASN A 491 -1.91 -33.79 7.65
N HIS A 492 -3.16 -34.02 7.22
CA HIS A 492 -4.28 -33.07 7.37
C HIS A 492 -4.45 -32.52 8.78
N LYS A 493 -4.07 -33.29 9.85
CA LYS A 493 -4.13 -32.82 11.25
C LYS A 493 -3.17 -31.66 11.55
N SER A 494 -2.10 -31.54 10.77
CA SER A 494 -1.12 -30.46 10.89
C SER A 494 -1.40 -29.29 9.95
N LEU A 495 -2.39 -29.42 9.07
CA LEU A 495 -2.73 -28.44 8.06
C LEU A 495 -3.94 -27.61 8.50
N ARG A 496 -3.92 -26.31 8.15
CA ARG A 496 -5.03 -25.38 8.28
C ARG A 496 -5.16 -24.62 6.98
N TYR A 497 -6.40 -24.35 6.55
CA TYR A 497 -6.70 -23.58 5.37
C TYR A 497 -7.76 -22.52 5.66
N ASN A 498 -7.55 -21.30 5.22
CA ASN A 498 -8.51 -20.20 5.21
C ASN A 498 -8.38 -19.37 3.94
N TRP A 499 -9.36 -18.53 3.67
CA TRP A 499 -9.37 -17.62 2.54
C TRP A 499 -10.04 -16.29 2.91
N HIS A 500 -9.78 -15.27 2.11
CA HIS A 500 -10.33 -13.93 2.29
C HIS A 500 -11.78 -13.84 1.77
N THR A 501 -12.49 -12.81 2.19
CA THR A 501 -13.88 -12.53 1.81
C THR A 501 -13.98 -12.22 0.31
N ALA A 502 -14.86 -12.93 -0.41
CA ALA A 502 -15.01 -12.77 -1.85
C ALA A 502 -15.70 -11.45 -2.22
N GLU A 503 -16.64 -11.01 -1.41
CA GLU A 503 -17.39 -9.75 -1.56
C GLU A 503 -16.44 -8.54 -1.56
N VAL A 504 -15.50 -8.50 -0.62
CA VAL A 504 -14.45 -7.45 -0.55
C VAL A 504 -13.59 -7.48 -1.80
N THR A 505 -13.22 -8.67 -2.29
CA THR A 505 -12.41 -8.83 -3.50
C THR A 505 -13.11 -8.27 -4.74
N VAL A 506 -14.40 -8.52 -4.88
CA VAL A 506 -15.18 -8.04 -6.02
C VAL A 506 -15.24 -6.51 -6.03
N LEU A 507 -15.46 -5.87 -4.88
CA LEU A 507 -15.45 -4.41 -4.75
C LEU A 507 -14.05 -3.82 -4.98
N GLU A 508 -13.01 -4.42 -4.40
CA GLU A 508 -11.64 -4.02 -4.64
C GLU A 508 -11.30 -4.04 -6.14
N GLY A 509 -11.81 -5.05 -6.86
CA GLY A 509 -11.65 -5.16 -8.31
C GLY A 509 -12.28 -3.98 -9.06
N VAL A 510 -13.48 -3.57 -8.68
CA VAL A 510 -14.16 -2.40 -9.28
C VAL A 510 -13.37 -1.12 -9.01
N PHE A 511 -12.95 -0.89 -7.78
CA PHE A 511 -12.26 0.36 -7.43
C PHE A 511 -10.84 0.43 -8.01
N ALA A 512 -10.10 -0.68 -8.01
CA ALA A 512 -8.77 -0.72 -8.59
C ALA A 512 -8.77 -0.50 -10.11
N ARG A 513 -9.84 -0.87 -10.82
CA ARG A 513 -9.95 -0.89 -12.29
C ARG A 513 -10.96 0.11 -12.84
N GLY A 514 -11.66 0.82 -11.96
CA GLY A 514 -12.74 1.74 -12.27
C GLY A 514 -12.28 3.01 -12.99
N ASP A 515 -13.21 3.62 -13.68
CA ASP A 515 -13.11 4.96 -14.25
C ASP A 515 -13.90 5.97 -13.39
N ARG A 516 -14.05 7.22 -13.86
CA ARG A 516 -14.79 8.30 -13.14
C ARG A 516 -16.22 7.94 -12.78
N LYS A 517 -16.87 7.05 -13.54
CA LYS A 517 -18.25 6.64 -13.25
C LYS A 517 -18.38 5.94 -11.90
N VAL A 518 -17.31 5.32 -11.41
CA VAL A 518 -17.29 4.66 -10.09
C VAL A 518 -17.40 5.66 -8.94
N GLY A 519 -17.01 6.91 -9.14
CA GLY A 519 -17.15 7.96 -8.12
C GLY A 519 -18.58 8.10 -7.60
N LYS A 520 -19.60 7.98 -8.49
CA LYS A 520 -21.01 8.03 -8.10
C LYS A 520 -21.41 6.89 -7.16
N VAL A 521 -20.83 5.71 -7.35
CA VAL A 521 -21.09 4.55 -6.48
C VAL A 521 -20.49 4.77 -5.12
N LEU A 522 -19.26 5.31 -5.06
CA LEU A 522 -18.59 5.64 -3.80
C LEU A 522 -19.39 6.65 -2.99
N GLU A 523 -19.88 7.71 -3.63
CA GLU A 523 -20.69 8.73 -2.97
C GLU A 523 -22.03 8.18 -2.48
N GLU A 524 -22.73 7.41 -3.30
CA GLU A 524 -23.99 6.77 -2.93
C GLU A 524 -23.80 5.79 -1.77
N ALA A 525 -22.76 4.93 -1.82
CA ALA A 525 -22.45 4.01 -0.74
C ALA A 525 -22.14 4.76 0.57
N TYR A 526 -21.40 5.86 0.49
CA TYR A 526 -21.13 6.71 1.64
C TYR A 526 -22.44 7.28 2.23
N HIS A 527 -23.36 7.77 1.40
CA HIS A 527 -24.67 8.25 1.85
C HIS A 527 -25.56 7.14 2.44
N LEU A 528 -25.39 5.89 2.01
CA LEU A 528 -26.01 4.71 2.63
C LEU A 528 -25.32 4.30 3.94
N GLY A 529 -24.23 4.98 4.33
CA GLY A 529 -23.51 4.78 5.57
C GLY A 529 -22.39 3.75 5.50
N CYS A 530 -21.84 3.47 4.31
CA CYS A 530 -20.63 2.66 4.16
C CYS A 530 -19.41 3.48 4.57
N ILE A 531 -18.75 3.08 5.64
CA ILE A 531 -17.45 3.56 6.10
C ILE A 531 -16.72 2.40 6.76
N TYR A 532 -15.39 2.43 6.78
CA TYR A 532 -14.57 1.34 7.33
C TYR A 532 -14.78 -0.01 6.63
N ASP A 533 -14.96 0.01 5.31
CA ASP A 533 -15.21 -1.19 4.49
C ASP A 533 -14.04 -2.21 4.50
N ALA A 534 -12.86 -1.81 4.98
CA ALA A 534 -11.73 -2.71 5.22
C ALA A 534 -11.87 -3.53 6.53
N TRP A 535 -12.90 -3.28 7.34
CA TRP A 535 -13.15 -3.95 8.61
C TRP A 535 -14.39 -4.85 8.51
N ASP A 536 -14.22 -6.15 8.70
CA ASP A 536 -15.30 -7.15 8.56
C ASP A 536 -16.55 -6.81 9.37
N GLU A 537 -16.38 -6.10 10.50
CA GLU A 537 -17.47 -5.72 11.42
C GLU A 537 -18.36 -4.61 10.86
N TYR A 538 -17.85 -3.80 9.94
CA TYR A 538 -18.55 -2.62 9.37
C TYR A 538 -18.83 -2.75 7.89
N PHE A 539 -18.25 -3.76 7.26
CA PHE A 539 -18.45 -4.05 5.85
C PHE A 539 -19.88 -4.54 5.59
N ASP A 540 -20.64 -3.84 4.76
CA ASP A 540 -22.02 -4.15 4.43
C ASP A 540 -22.19 -4.26 2.90
N TYR A 541 -22.09 -5.50 2.39
CA TYR A 541 -22.16 -5.76 0.96
C TYR A 541 -23.52 -5.42 0.35
N ASP A 542 -24.63 -5.57 1.09
CA ASP A 542 -25.97 -5.26 0.59
C ASP A 542 -26.14 -3.77 0.29
N LYS A 543 -25.56 -2.90 1.11
CA LYS A 543 -25.53 -1.45 0.83
C LYS A 543 -24.72 -1.13 -0.42
N TRP A 544 -23.62 -1.82 -0.65
CA TRP A 544 -22.84 -1.67 -1.88
C TRP A 544 -23.64 -2.09 -3.11
N LEU A 545 -24.37 -3.23 -3.06
CA LEU A 545 -25.25 -3.65 -4.14
C LEU A 545 -26.33 -2.61 -4.42
N GLN A 546 -26.93 -2.03 -3.36
CA GLN A 546 -27.89 -0.94 -3.49
C GLN A 546 -27.27 0.30 -4.14
N ALA A 547 -26.04 0.67 -3.79
CA ALA A 547 -25.34 1.81 -4.39
C ALA A 547 -25.10 1.61 -5.91
N PHE A 548 -24.71 0.40 -6.32
CA PHE A 548 -24.58 0.07 -7.74
C PHE A 548 -25.92 0.13 -8.48
N GLU A 549 -26.99 -0.40 -7.88
CA GLU A 549 -28.33 -0.35 -8.45
C GLU A 549 -28.83 1.10 -8.59
N ASN A 550 -28.71 1.91 -7.55
CA ASN A 550 -29.15 3.31 -7.54
C ASN A 550 -28.42 4.16 -8.58
N THR A 551 -27.15 3.88 -8.84
CA THR A 551 -26.31 4.65 -9.77
C THR A 551 -26.33 4.10 -11.20
N GLY A 552 -26.83 2.88 -11.39
CA GLY A 552 -26.85 2.19 -12.68
C GLY A 552 -25.45 1.82 -13.19
N VAL A 553 -24.46 1.72 -12.31
CA VAL A 553 -23.10 1.30 -12.67
C VAL A 553 -23.00 -0.22 -12.59
N ASP A 554 -22.55 -0.85 -13.67
CA ASP A 554 -22.40 -2.30 -13.75
C ASP A 554 -21.04 -2.75 -13.19
N MET A 555 -21.08 -3.52 -12.10
CA MET A 555 -19.90 -4.10 -11.45
C MET A 555 -19.17 -5.10 -12.36
N ASP A 556 -19.94 -5.89 -13.13
CA ASP A 556 -19.41 -6.92 -14.03
C ASP A 556 -18.65 -6.32 -15.22
N PHE A 557 -19.01 -5.09 -15.63
CA PHE A 557 -18.25 -4.35 -16.63
C PHE A 557 -16.80 -4.16 -16.25
N TYR A 558 -16.52 -3.88 -14.97
CA TYR A 558 -15.15 -3.69 -14.48
C TYR A 558 -14.44 -5.01 -14.20
N ASN A 559 -15.13 -6.02 -13.71
CA ASN A 559 -14.53 -7.26 -13.22
C ASN A 559 -14.50 -8.40 -14.23
N LEU A 560 -15.59 -8.65 -14.92
CA LEU A 560 -15.78 -9.87 -15.72
C LEU A 560 -15.54 -9.66 -17.21
N ARG A 561 -15.59 -8.42 -17.70
CA ARG A 561 -15.41 -8.11 -19.11
C ARG A 561 -13.98 -8.46 -19.57
N LYS A 562 -13.89 -9.10 -20.74
CA LYS A 562 -12.61 -9.27 -21.43
C LYS A 562 -12.10 -7.90 -21.89
N ARG A 563 -10.80 -7.66 -21.72
CA ARG A 563 -10.13 -6.43 -22.17
C ARG A 563 -9.22 -6.69 -23.34
N GLU A 564 -9.28 -5.83 -24.33
CA GLU A 564 -8.39 -5.89 -25.49
C GLU A 564 -7.05 -5.19 -25.19
N LEU A 565 -5.98 -5.61 -25.87
CA LEU A 565 -4.62 -5.11 -25.60
C LEU A 565 -4.42 -3.65 -26.01
N ASP A 566 -5.22 -3.14 -26.91
CA ASP A 566 -5.21 -1.77 -27.44
C ASP A 566 -6.24 -0.86 -26.77
N GLU A 567 -7.07 -1.39 -25.86
CA GLU A 567 -8.03 -0.62 -25.08
C GLU A 567 -7.33 0.48 -24.27
N ILE A 568 -7.98 1.64 -24.18
CA ILE A 568 -7.54 2.75 -23.33
C ILE A 568 -8.05 2.48 -21.92
N PHE A 569 -7.12 2.32 -20.97
CA PHE A 569 -7.44 2.15 -19.56
C PHE A 569 -7.50 3.49 -18.81
N PRO A 570 -8.25 3.58 -17.71
CA PRO A 570 -8.33 4.80 -16.91
C PRO A 570 -6.99 5.34 -16.42
N TRP A 571 -5.96 4.50 -16.34
CA TRP A 571 -4.61 4.84 -15.90
C TRP A 571 -3.59 5.01 -17.03
N ASP A 572 -3.97 4.84 -18.28
CA ASP A 572 -3.03 4.90 -19.41
C ASP A 572 -2.42 6.30 -19.65
N PHE A 573 -2.99 7.36 -19.07
CA PHE A 573 -2.40 8.70 -19.09
C PHE A 573 -1.19 8.85 -18.16
N ILE A 574 -0.93 7.88 -17.27
CA ILE A 574 0.21 7.87 -16.36
C ILE A 574 1.38 7.15 -17.00
N ASN A 575 2.55 7.77 -17.00
CA ASN A 575 3.82 7.14 -17.34
C ASN A 575 4.56 6.75 -16.07
N CYS A 576 4.40 5.50 -15.64
CA CYS A 576 5.10 4.96 -14.46
C CYS A 576 6.53 4.47 -14.76
N GLY A 577 7.04 4.67 -15.99
CA GLY A 577 8.37 4.22 -16.43
C GLY A 577 8.41 2.77 -16.92
N VAL A 578 7.38 1.98 -16.68
CA VAL A 578 7.21 0.65 -17.29
C VAL A 578 6.35 0.79 -18.53
N THR A 579 6.85 0.32 -19.68
CA THR A 579 6.17 0.52 -20.96
C THR A 579 5.00 -0.46 -21.14
N LYS A 580 3.92 -0.02 -21.81
CA LYS A 580 2.77 -0.90 -22.14
C LYS A 580 3.21 -2.09 -23.01
N SER A 581 4.18 -1.90 -23.91
CA SER A 581 4.73 -2.99 -24.73
C SER A 581 5.46 -4.05 -23.90
N PHE A 582 6.15 -3.68 -22.82
CA PHE A 582 6.72 -4.62 -21.87
C PHE A 582 5.61 -5.40 -21.14
N LEU A 583 4.58 -4.73 -20.64
CA LEU A 583 3.47 -5.37 -19.95
C LEU A 583 2.74 -6.36 -20.86
N ILE A 584 2.49 -6.00 -22.14
CA ILE A 584 1.89 -6.90 -23.14
C ILE A 584 2.77 -8.13 -23.39
N ARG A 585 4.08 -7.96 -23.50
CA ARG A 585 5.02 -9.08 -23.66
C ARG A 585 4.95 -10.04 -22.46
N GLU A 586 4.93 -9.48 -21.25
CA GLU A 586 4.84 -10.29 -20.02
C GLU A 586 3.45 -10.95 -19.85
N TRP A 587 2.38 -10.31 -20.33
CA TRP A 587 1.07 -10.94 -20.44
C TRP A 587 1.11 -12.18 -21.35
N LYS A 588 1.69 -12.06 -22.55
CA LYS A 588 1.84 -13.19 -23.48
C LYS A 588 2.70 -14.31 -22.87
N ASN A 589 3.83 -13.94 -22.25
CA ASN A 589 4.68 -14.91 -21.53
C ASN A 589 3.92 -15.63 -20.39
N ALA A 590 3.01 -14.93 -19.70
CA ALA A 590 2.15 -15.54 -18.68
C ALA A 590 1.25 -16.63 -19.27
N MET A 591 0.57 -16.32 -20.39
CA MET A 591 -0.33 -17.29 -21.05
C MET A 591 0.41 -18.54 -21.56
N GLU A 592 1.68 -18.39 -21.90
CA GLU A 592 2.56 -19.50 -22.38
C GLU A 592 3.33 -20.18 -21.22
N GLY A 593 3.30 -19.64 -20.01
CA GLY A 593 4.06 -20.13 -18.86
C GLY A 593 5.58 -19.88 -18.96
N ASN A 594 6.01 -18.98 -19.84
CA ASN A 594 7.43 -18.62 -20.01
C ASN A 594 7.93 -17.80 -18.82
N VAL A 595 9.14 -18.07 -18.35
CA VAL A 595 9.75 -17.37 -17.21
C VAL A 595 10.64 -16.22 -17.68
N THR A 596 10.54 -15.07 -17.01
CA THR A 596 11.39 -13.91 -17.21
C THR A 596 12.35 -13.76 -16.02
N PRO A 597 13.68 -13.67 -16.24
CA PRO A 597 14.66 -13.56 -15.16
C PRO A 597 14.52 -12.24 -14.38
N ASN A 598 15.08 -12.20 -13.16
CA ASN A 598 15.14 -10.97 -12.37
C ASN A 598 16.14 -9.95 -12.95
N CYS A 599 16.06 -8.69 -12.48
CA CYS A 599 16.83 -7.57 -13.03
C CYS A 599 18.36 -7.72 -12.89
N ARG A 600 18.87 -8.43 -11.88
CA ARG A 600 20.30 -8.68 -11.71
C ARG A 600 20.80 -9.79 -12.63
N ALA A 601 19.99 -10.81 -12.88
CA ALA A 601 20.35 -11.89 -13.79
C ALA A 601 20.36 -11.41 -15.25
N LYS A 602 19.34 -10.65 -15.67
CA LYS A 602 19.26 -10.11 -17.04
C LYS A 602 18.25 -8.97 -17.11
N CYS A 603 18.64 -7.87 -17.75
CA CYS A 603 17.72 -6.77 -18.04
C CYS A 603 16.59 -7.22 -18.98
N SER A 604 15.35 -7.07 -18.53
CA SER A 604 14.15 -7.43 -19.30
C SER A 604 13.63 -6.30 -20.23
N GLY A 605 14.28 -5.13 -20.23
CA GLY A 605 13.89 -3.99 -21.09
C GLY A 605 12.52 -3.41 -20.73
N CYS A 606 12.21 -3.27 -19.43
CA CYS A 606 10.91 -2.77 -18.96
C CYS A 606 10.69 -1.27 -19.20
N GLY A 607 11.76 -0.47 -19.37
CA GLY A 607 11.70 0.99 -19.53
C GLY A 607 12.17 1.78 -18.32
N ALA A 608 12.20 1.19 -17.10
CA ALA A 608 12.50 1.90 -15.85
C ALA A 608 13.92 2.49 -15.76
N ALA A 609 14.85 2.06 -16.62
CA ALA A 609 16.17 2.67 -16.74
C ALA A 609 16.13 4.17 -17.11
N SER A 610 15.01 4.64 -17.67
CA SER A 610 14.80 6.07 -18.00
C SER A 610 14.82 7.00 -16.76
N TYR A 611 14.66 6.46 -15.55
CA TYR A 611 14.73 7.23 -14.31
C TYR A 611 16.16 7.45 -13.79
N GLY A 612 17.16 6.76 -14.37
CA GLY A 612 18.52 6.77 -13.83
C GLY A 612 18.64 5.97 -12.51
N GLY A 613 19.86 5.63 -12.15
CA GLY A 613 20.18 5.02 -10.85
C GLY A 613 19.71 3.58 -10.63
N GLY A 614 20.01 3.08 -9.45
CA GLY A 614 19.60 1.76 -8.96
C GLY A 614 20.15 0.58 -9.76
N VAL A 615 19.53 -0.58 -9.58
CA VAL A 615 19.94 -1.88 -10.16
C VAL A 615 20.09 -1.86 -11.67
N CYS A 616 19.40 -0.96 -12.39
CA CYS A 616 19.54 -0.82 -13.84
C CYS A 616 20.97 -0.42 -14.28
N PHE A 617 21.78 0.09 -13.37
CA PHE A 617 23.13 0.59 -13.61
C PHE A 617 24.20 -0.14 -12.79
N GLU A 618 23.85 -1.13 -11.97
CA GLU A 618 24.81 -1.98 -11.25
C GLU A 618 25.77 -2.66 -12.26
N GLY A 619 27.09 -2.58 -11.98
CA GLY A 619 28.12 -3.24 -12.81
C GLY A 619 28.38 -2.61 -14.19
N LYS A 620 27.90 -1.40 -14.44
CA LYS A 620 28.17 -0.64 -15.69
C LYS A 620 29.20 0.49 -15.52
N ASN A 621 29.89 0.56 -14.36
CA ASN A 621 30.97 1.49 -14.09
C ASN A 621 32.33 0.86 -14.40
#